data_7bcbeece237526f260c41535c8178e64
#
_entry.id   7bcbeece237526f260c41535c8178e64
#
_cell.length_a   1.000
_cell.length_b   1.000
_cell.length_c   1.000
_cell.angle_alpha   90.00
_cell.angle_beta   90.00
_cell.angle_gamma   90.00
#
_symmetry.space_group_name_H-M   'P 1'
#
loop_
_entity.id
_entity.type
_entity.pdbx_description
1 polymer ?
#
loop_
_entity_poly.entity_id
_entity_poly.type
_entity_poly.pdbx_seq_one_letter_code
_entity_poly.pdbx_strand_id
1 'polypeptide(L)'
;MIEVAIAGFILSHSKAPTPPAYTPPSDQVEYSLCVAERESNGRPEAVNPTGKYRGKYQFSEELKDGATWMMLDWIRTWHPRPLKYAAYLRATPMNEWPERVQDAAFFETLNHEGAWSGRAHWAGGRWKC
;
A
#
# COMPACT_ATOMS: atom_id res chain seq x y z
N MET A 1 17.04 -24.39 28.98
CA MET A 1 15.59 -24.54 28.86
C MET A 1 14.89 -23.23 28.55
N ILE A 2 15.03 -22.31 29.47
CA ILE A 2 14.39 -21.02 29.34
C ILE A 2 14.91 -20.29 28.11
N GLU A 3 16.19 -20.39 27.85
CA GLU A 3 16.77 -19.74 26.68
C GLU A 3 16.16 -20.23 25.38
N VAL A 4 15.90 -21.54 25.31
CA VAL A 4 15.29 -22.10 24.10
C VAL A 4 13.89 -21.57 23.90
N ALA A 5 13.08 -21.49 24.95
CA ALA A 5 11.74 -20.99 24.87
C ALA A 5 11.75 -19.52 24.49
N ILE A 6 12.64 -18.73 25.08
CA ILE A 6 12.76 -17.32 24.77
C ILE A 6 13.20 -17.11 23.33
N ALA A 7 14.14 -17.89 22.88
CA ALA A 7 14.61 -17.79 21.49
C ALA A 7 13.48 -18.10 20.51
N GLY A 8 12.69 -19.15 20.80
CA GLY A 8 11.55 -19.49 19.96
C GLY A 8 10.51 -18.40 19.93
N PHE A 9 10.24 -17.79 21.09
CA PHE A 9 9.30 -16.71 21.18
C PHE A 9 9.78 -15.50 20.37
N ILE A 10 11.03 -15.10 20.52
CA ILE A 10 11.59 -13.98 19.78
C ILE A 10 11.55 -14.25 18.29
N LEU A 11 11.90 -15.45 17.86
CA LEU A 11 11.87 -15.79 16.44
C LEU A 11 10.47 -15.68 15.87
N SER A 12 9.45 -16.15 16.60
CA SER A 12 8.08 -16.05 16.11
C SER A 12 7.63 -14.60 15.99
N HIS A 13 8.08 -13.74 16.88
CA HIS A 13 7.75 -12.31 16.80
C HIS A 13 8.47 -11.59 15.68
N SER A 14 9.66 -12.07 15.34
CA SER A 14 10.45 -11.44 14.30
C SER A 14 10.18 -12.00 12.89
N LYS A 15 9.20 -12.90 12.78
CA LYS A 15 8.96 -13.60 11.52
C LYS A 15 7.93 -12.96 10.62
N ALA A 16 7.48 -11.76 10.92
CA ALA A 16 6.61 -11.05 10.00
C ALA A 16 7.35 -10.85 8.67
N PRO A 17 6.78 -11.29 7.55
CA PRO A 17 7.45 -11.14 6.26
C PRO A 17 7.66 -9.67 5.92
N THR A 18 8.79 -9.39 5.28
CA THR A 18 9.06 -8.04 4.78
C THR A 18 8.45 -7.91 3.39
N PRO A 19 7.64 -6.89 3.14
CA PRO A 19 7.09 -6.70 1.80
C PRO A 19 8.20 -6.49 0.78
N PRO A 20 8.15 -7.19 -0.37
CA PRO A 20 9.11 -6.94 -1.44
C PRO A 20 8.79 -5.62 -2.14
N ALA A 21 9.75 -5.10 -2.88
CA ALA A 21 9.49 -3.97 -3.77
C ALA A 21 8.50 -4.41 -4.84
N TYR A 22 7.48 -3.59 -5.10
CA TYR A 22 6.53 -3.87 -6.16
C TYR A 22 7.21 -3.62 -7.51
N THR A 23 6.98 -4.51 -8.47
CA THR A 23 7.51 -4.35 -9.82
C THR A 23 6.43 -3.79 -10.72
N PRO A 24 6.40 -2.48 -10.97
CA PRO A 24 5.35 -1.88 -11.78
C PRO A 24 5.62 -2.08 -13.27
N PRO A 25 4.57 -1.93 -14.12
CA PRO A 25 4.80 -1.77 -15.54
C PRO A 25 5.74 -0.59 -15.77
N SER A 26 6.75 -0.79 -16.63
CA SER A 26 7.81 0.22 -16.81
C SER A 26 7.30 1.55 -17.33
N ASP A 27 6.22 1.53 -18.12
CA ASP A 27 5.62 2.73 -18.68
C ASP A 27 4.77 3.52 -17.65
N GLN A 28 4.61 3.02 -16.45
CA GLN A 28 3.83 3.69 -15.39
C GLN A 28 4.71 4.31 -14.31
N VAL A 29 6.01 4.11 -14.35
CA VAL A 29 6.90 4.59 -13.29
C VAL A 29 6.88 6.12 -13.21
N GLU A 30 7.01 6.81 -14.35
CA GLU A 30 6.96 8.27 -14.35
C GLU A 30 5.64 8.80 -13.85
N TYR A 31 4.55 8.18 -14.23
CA TYR A 31 3.23 8.58 -13.76
C TYR A 31 3.13 8.46 -12.24
N SER A 32 3.61 7.36 -11.68
CA SER A 32 3.58 7.16 -10.24
C SER A 32 4.39 8.21 -9.48
N LEU A 33 5.57 8.56 -10.01
CA LEU A 33 6.41 9.58 -9.39
C LEU A 33 5.74 10.94 -9.44
N CYS A 34 5.11 11.27 -10.56
CA CYS A 34 4.40 12.53 -10.72
C CYS A 34 3.23 12.62 -9.71
N VAL A 35 2.44 11.56 -9.59
CA VAL A 35 1.32 11.53 -8.67
C VAL A 35 1.80 11.65 -7.22
N ALA A 36 2.81 10.88 -6.85
CA ALA A 36 3.34 10.93 -5.48
C ALA A 36 3.85 12.33 -5.14
N GLU A 37 4.58 12.96 -6.04
CA GLU A 37 5.10 14.30 -5.82
C GLU A 37 3.97 15.31 -5.62
N ARG A 38 2.96 15.25 -6.50
CA ARG A 38 1.82 16.16 -6.44
C ARG A 38 1.00 15.97 -5.16
N GLU A 39 0.78 14.71 -4.77
CA GLU A 39 -0.13 14.42 -3.67
C GLU A 39 0.51 14.56 -2.29
N SER A 40 1.79 14.25 -2.17
CA SER A 40 2.42 14.18 -0.84
C SER A 40 3.88 14.61 -0.79
N ASN A 41 4.43 15.12 -1.88
CA ASN A 41 5.89 15.30 -2.04
C ASN A 41 6.62 13.98 -1.86
N GLY A 42 5.99 12.88 -2.26
CA GLY A 42 6.57 11.55 -2.17
C GLY A 42 6.62 10.96 -0.77
N ARG A 43 5.89 11.52 0.20
CA ARG A 43 5.99 11.09 1.60
C ARG A 43 4.92 10.05 1.97
N PRO A 44 5.34 8.84 2.33
CA PRO A 44 4.37 7.79 2.70
C PRO A 44 3.56 8.11 3.96
N GLU A 45 4.12 8.90 4.87
CA GLU A 45 3.47 9.22 6.14
C GLU A 45 2.49 10.40 6.06
N ALA A 46 2.31 10.97 4.88
CA ALA A 46 1.51 12.19 4.71
C ALA A 46 0.03 11.98 5.06
N VAL A 47 -0.55 12.94 5.74
CA VAL A 47 -1.98 13.01 6.03
C VAL A 47 -2.43 14.40 5.62
N ASN A 48 -3.48 14.51 4.80
CA ASN A 48 -3.92 15.82 4.38
C ASN A 48 -4.62 16.55 5.55
N PRO A 49 -4.79 17.88 5.47
CA PRO A 49 -5.31 18.64 6.61
C PRO A 49 -6.70 18.20 7.08
N THR A 50 -7.54 17.65 6.18
CA THR A 50 -8.87 17.17 6.57
C THR A 50 -8.86 15.77 7.17
N GLY A 51 -7.73 15.05 7.04
CA GLY A 51 -7.63 13.65 7.46
C GLY A 51 -8.29 12.68 6.51
N LYS A 52 -8.89 13.14 5.40
CA LYS A 52 -9.60 12.28 4.46
C LYS A 52 -8.68 11.47 3.55
N TYR A 53 -7.50 11.99 3.27
CA TYR A 53 -6.57 11.38 2.34
C TYR A 53 -5.24 11.15 3.02
N ARG A 54 -4.68 9.97 2.82
CA ARG A 54 -3.46 9.55 3.55
C ARG A 54 -2.49 8.84 2.63
N GLY A 55 -1.22 8.96 2.98
CA GLY A 55 -0.15 8.21 2.36
C GLY A 55 0.47 8.90 1.16
N LYS A 56 1.39 8.18 0.56
CA LYS A 56 2.20 8.66 -0.55
C LYS A 56 1.36 9.15 -1.74
N TYR A 57 0.24 8.47 -1.99
CA TYR A 57 -0.64 8.76 -3.13
C TYR A 57 -1.98 9.34 -2.70
N GLN A 58 -2.16 9.63 -1.41
CA GLN A 58 -3.37 10.26 -0.86
C GLN A 58 -4.64 9.46 -1.16
N PHE A 59 -4.70 8.24 -0.64
CA PHE A 59 -5.87 7.37 -0.73
C PHE A 59 -6.94 7.82 0.27
N SER A 60 -8.20 7.77 -0.17
CA SER A 60 -9.34 7.83 0.76
C SER A 60 -9.46 6.51 1.50
N GLU A 61 -10.26 6.50 2.56
CA GLU A 61 -10.50 5.29 3.34
C GLU A 61 -11.16 4.21 2.49
N GLU A 62 -12.15 4.59 1.68
CA GLU A 62 -12.83 3.63 0.81
C GLU A 62 -11.89 3.04 -0.24
N LEU A 63 -11.07 3.89 -0.84
CA LEU A 63 -10.13 3.40 -1.85
C LEU A 63 -9.08 2.51 -1.22
N LYS A 64 -8.62 2.83 -0.02
CA LYS A 64 -7.69 1.98 0.71
C LYS A 64 -8.28 0.60 0.96
N ASP A 65 -9.52 0.55 1.44
CA ASP A 65 -10.17 -0.73 1.71
C ASP A 65 -10.32 -1.56 0.44
N GLY A 66 -10.75 -0.92 -0.65
CA GLY A 66 -10.86 -1.60 -1.94
C GLY A 66 -9.51 -2.11 -2.45
N ALA A 67 -8.46 -1.33 -2.26
CA ALA A 67 -7.13 -1.70 -2.72
C ALA A 67 -6.62 -2.98 -2.04
N THR A 68 -7.00 -3.23 -0.78
CA THR A 68 -6.55 -4.45 -0.09
C THR A 68 -7.06 -5.70 -0.79
N TRP A 69 -8.26 -5.63 -1.38
CA TRP A 69 -8.80 -6.75 -2.17
C TRP A 69 -8.10 -6.87 -3.50
N MET A 70 -7.81 -5.76 -4.16
CA MET A 70 -7.09 -5.76 -5.44
C MET A 70 -5.67 -6.30 -5.29
N MET A 71 -5.08 -6.16 -4.12
CA MET A 71 -3.70 -6.56 -3.85
C MET A 71 -3.53 -8.02 -3.42
N LEU A 72 -4.61 -8.76 -3.24
CA LEU A 72 -4.54 -10.11 -2.65
C LEU A 72 -3.58 -11.04 -3.38
N ASP A 73 -3.60 -11.02 -4.71
CA ASP A 73 -2.72 -11.91 -5.46
C ASP A 73 -1.25 -11.55 -5.24
N TRP A 74 -0.95 -10.26 -5.19
CA TRP A 74 0.41 -9.82 -4.89
C TRP A 74 0.81 -10.19 -3.46
N ILE A 75 -0.07 -9.95 -2.48
CA ILE A 75 0.21 -10.31 -1.08
C ILE A 75 0.46 -11.81 -0.97
N ARG A 76 -0.30 -12.61 -1.71
CA ARG A 76 -0.17 -14.07 -1.70
C ARG A 76 1.21 -14.52 -2.16
N THR A 77 1.89 -13.74 -2.97
CA THR A 77 3.21 -14.14 -3.47
C THR A 77 4.31 -14.06 -2.40
N TRP A 78 4.09 -13.33 -1.32
CA TRP A 78 5.13 -13.14 -0.31
C TRP A 78 4.67 -13.32 1.14
N HIS A 79 3.36 -13.35 1.39
CA HIS A 79 2.84 -13.49 2.75
C HIS A 79 2.09 -14.81 2.88
N PRO A 80 2.38 -15.62 3.92
CA PRO A 80 1.72 -16.93 4.08
C PRO A 80 0.24 -16.82 4.45
N ARG A 81 -0.22 -15.66 4.92
CA ARG A 81 -1.61 -15.44 5.31
C ARG A 81 -2.15 -14.17 4.67
N PRO A 82 -2.39 -14.19 3.35
CA PRO A 82 -2.76 -12.98 2.63
C PRO A 82 -4.06 -12.34 3.09
N LEU A 83 -5.08 -13.13 3.41
CA LEU A 83 -6.35 -12.57 3.89
C LEU A 83 -6.20 -11.89 5.23
N LYS A 84 -5.40 -12.48 6.12
CA LYS A 84 -5.16 -11.90 7.43
C LYS A 84 -4.36 -10.60 7.31
N TYR A 85 -3.38 -10.58 6.45
CA TYR A 85 -2.60 -9.37 6.21
C TYR A 85 -3.45 -8.26 5.61
N ALA A 86 -4.30 -8.60 4.64
CA ALA A 86 -5.23 -7.63 4.05
C ALA A 86 -6.17 -7.04 5.10
N ALA A 87 -6.66 -7.87 6.01
CA ALA A 87 -7.51 -7.39 7.11
C ALA A 87 -6.75 -6.43 8.03
N TYR A 88 -5.49 -6.75 8.32
CA TYR A 88 -4.64 -5.86 9.10
C TYR A 88 -4.46 -4.50 8.39
N LEU A 89 -4.25 -4.52 7.08
CA LEU A 89 -4.12 -3.28 6.31
C LEU A 89 -5.40 -2.45 6.36
N ARG A 90 -6.56 -3.09 6.23
CA ARG A 90 -7.83 -2.35 6.32
C ARG A 90 -8.02 -1.68 7.67
N ALA A 91 -7.53 -2.29 8.72
CA ALA A 91 -7.63 -1.75 10.07
C ALA A 91 -6.54 -0.72 10.40
N THR A 92 -5.60 -0.49 9.48
CA THR A 92 -4.44 0.37 9.71
C THR A 92 -4.53 1.59 8.81
N PRO A 93 -4.36 2.81 9.33
CA PRO A 93 -4.34 4.00 8.49
C PRO A 93 -3.26 3.90 7.41
N MET A 94 -3.58 4.33 6.20
CA MET A 94 -2.69 4.15 5.06
C MET A 94 -1.31 4.80 5.24
N ASN A 95 -1.26 5.93 5.92
CA ASN A 95 0.01 6.61 6.17
C ASN A 95 0.95 5.82 7.10
N GLU A 96 0.44 4.74 7.69
CA GLU A 96 1.24 3.85 8.54
C GLU A 96 1.60 2.55 7.83
N TRP A 97 1.14 2.36 6.59
CA TRP A 97 1.54 1.18 5.82
C TRP A 97 2.99 1.32 5.37
N PRO A 98 3.74 0.22 5.25
CA PRO A 98 5.05 0.27 4.62
C PRO A 98 4.96 0.89 3.24
N GLU A 99 5.96 1.67 2.87
CA GLU A 99 5.94 2.38 1.59
C GLU A 99 5.76 1.43 0.41
N ARG A 100 6.41 0.27 0.44
CA ARG A 100 6.29 -0.73 -0.63
C ARG A 100 4.87 -1.25 -0.79
N VAL A 101 4.12 -1.32 0.30
CA VAL A 101 2.73 -1.75 0.26
C VAL A 101 1.85 -0.64 -0.28
N GLN A 102 2.16 0.62 0.03
CA GLN A 102 1.47 1.76 -0.58
C GLN A 102 1.70 1.81 -2.08
N ASP A 103 2.94 1.54 -2.52
CA ASP A 103 3.25 1.47 -3.94
C ASP A 103 2.45 0.36 -4.63
N ALA A 104 2.39 -0.82 -4.02
CA ALA A 104 1.59 -1.92 -4.55
C ALA A 104 0.11 -1.53 -4.67
N ALA A 105 -0.43 -0.89 -3.64
CA ALA A 105 -1.81 -0.43 -3.67
C ALA A 105 -2.07 0.51 -4.84
N PHE A 106 -1.14 1.43 -5.09
CA PHE A 106 -1.28 2.38 -6.18
C PHE A 106 -1.33 1.67 -7.54
N PHE A 107 -0.35 0.81 -7.82
CA PHE A 107 -0.28 0.15 -9.12
C PHE A 107 -1.41 -0.88 -9.30
N GLU A 108 -1.77 -1.60 -8.26
CA GLU A 108 -2.88 -2.55 -8.36
C GLU A 108 -4.21 -1.84 -8.61
N THR A 109 -4.44 -0.70 -7.98
CA THR A 109 -5.62 0.11 -8.23
C THR A 109 -5.59 0.69 -9.65
N LEU A 110 -4.44 1.21 -10.06
CA LEU A 110 -4.27 1.81 -11.38
C LEU A 110 -4.58 0.83 -12.50
N ASN A 111 -4.19 -0.42 -12.31
CA ASN A 111 -4.32 -1.46 -13.34
C ASN A 111 -5.52 -2.38 -13.12
N HIS A 112 -6.32 -2.13 -12.09
CA HIS A 112 -7.49 -2.94 -11.82
C HIS A 112 -8.53 -2.76 -12.91
N GLU A 113 -9.12 -3.86 -13.36
CA GLU A 113 -10.21 -3.83 -14.34
C GLU A 113 -11.54 -3.79 -13.61
N GLY A 114 -12.40 -2.85 -14.00
CA GLY A 114 -13.72 -2.73 -13.40
C GLY A 114 -14.05 -1.30 -13.03
N ALA A 115 -15.13 -1.12 -12.26
CA ALA A 115 -15.68 0.19 -11.94
C ALA A 115 -14.78 1.07 -11.07
N TRP A 116 -13.84 0.45 -10.36
CA TRP A 116 -12.95 1.15 -9.43
C TRP A 116 -11.56 1.37 -10.00
N SER A 117 -11.43 1.24 -11.31
CA SER A 117 -10.11 1.22 -11.92
C SER A 117 -9.58 2.59 -12.26
N GLY A 118 -8.27 2.65 -12.37
CA GLY A 118 -7.56 3.50 -13.26
C GLY A 118 -7.25 4.88 -12.75
N ARG A 119 -6.84 5.69 -13.71
CA ARG A 119 -6.29 7.03 -13.48
C ARG A 119 -7.32 8.03 -12.97
N ALA A 120 -8.60 7.72 -13.03
CA ALA A 120 -9.65 8.61 -12.58
C ALA A 120 -9.48 9.04 -11.12
N HIS A 121 -8.94 8.16 -10.29
CA HIS A 121 -8.69 8.47 -8.89
C HIS A 121 -7.66 9.59 -8.71
N TRP A 122 -6.80 9.80 -9.69
CA TRP A 122 -5.73 10.80 -9.63
C TRP A 122 -5.80 11.80 -10.78
N ALA A 123 -6.99 11.98 -11.33
CA ALA A 123 -7.18 12.89 -12.47
C ALA A 123 -7.06 14.37 -12.11
N GLY A 124 -7.37 14.71 -10.85
CA GLY A 124 -7.31 16.10 -10.39
C GLY A 124 -5.96 16.44 -9.79
N GLY A 125 -5.91 17.62 -9.13
CA GLY A 125 -4.71 18.04 -8.42
C GLY A 125 -4.12 19.32 -8.96
N ARG A 126 -3.00 19.73 -8.36
CA ARG A 126 -2.36 21.01 -8.69
C ARG A 126 -1.78 21.05 -10.10
N TRP A 127 -1.43 19.90 -10.62
CA TRP A 127 -0.99 19.77 -12.01
C TRP A 127 -1.37 18.39 -12.52
N LYS A 128 -1.33 18.24 -13.85
CA LYS A 128 -1.65 16.95 -14.47
C LYS A 128 -0.43 16.05 -14.53
N CYS A 129 -0.68 14.80 -14.24
CA CYS A 129 0.25 13.74 -14.50
C CYS A 129 -0.20 12.94 -15.72
#